data_96b6002ef1b7631875f577ffd1c8337c
#
_entry.id   96b6002ef1b7631875f577ffd1c8337c
#
_cell.length_a   1.000
_cell.length_b   1.000
_cell.length_c   1.000
_cell.angle_alpha   90.00
_cell.angle_beta   90.00
_cell.angle_gamma   90.00
#
_symmetry.space_group_name_H-M   'P 1'
#
loop_
_entity.id
_entity.type
_entity.pdbx_description
1 polymer ?
#
loop_
_entity_poly.entity_id
_entity_poly.type
_entity_poly.pdbx_seq_one_letter_code
_entity_poly.pdbx_strand_id
1 'polypeptide(L)'
;MNSRIRFLSAAITLSLLVSVNPALAAANPKPLPGVTAAELTTNLENRRWTCSKPQKAKDTTTINCSSKDKTANVAILGTTAKNITSMTVNSTTRISYGWPRFIATLPIDGVDPASAQKWVTTALSAKTSTSKMFGDVKFSVVLGSGIARTLTISHKNT
;
A
#
# COMPACT_ATOMS: atom_id res chain seq x y z
N MET A 1 -71.27 -36.94 19.49
CA MET A 1 -70.32 -37.26 18.41
C MET A 1 -69.19 -36.25 18.46
N ASN A 2 -68.09 -36.61 19.12
CA ASN A 2 -66.94 -35.71 19.33
C ASN A 2 -65.80 -36.19 18.46
N SER A 3 -65.52 -35.41 17.41
CA SER A 3 -64.35 -35.64 16.53
C SER A 3 -63.17 -34.84 17.06
N ARG A 4 -62.12 -35.52 17.59
CA ARG A 4 -60.87 -34.91 18.04
C ARG A 4 -59.88 -34.91 16.86
N ILE A 5 -59.60 -33.71 16.34
CA ILE A 5 -58.57 -33.50 15.36
C ILE A 5 -57.20 -33.42 16.08
N ARG A 6 -56.30 -34.37 15.79
CA ARG A 6 -54.92 -34.36 16.28
C ARG A 6 -54.06 -33.60 15.30
N PHE A 7 -53.53 -32.45 15.73
CA PHE A 7 -52.50 -31.76 14.96
C PHE A 7 -51.14 -32.44 15.24
N LEU A 8 -50.56 -33.00 14.19
CA LEU A 8 -49.17 -33.43 14.18
C LEU A 8 -48.31 -32.18 13.92
N SER A 9 -47.54 -31.76 14.92
CA SER A 9 -46.51 -30.75 14.76
C SER A 9 -45.26 -31.41 14.23
N ALA A 10 -44.94 -31.16 12.94
CA ALA A 10 -43.65 -31.52 12.36
C ALA A 10 -42.63 -30.45 12.71
N ALA A 11 -41.70 -30.78 13.60
CA ALA A 11 -40.57 -29.94 13.90
C ALA A 11 -39.53 -30.07 12.77
N ILE A 12 -39.40 -29.01 11.95
CA ILE A 12 -38.35 -28.90 10.94
C ILE A 12 -37.11 -28.33 11.64
N THR A 13 -36.14 -29.18 11.96
CA THR A 13 -34.83 -28.78 12.40
C THR A 13 -34.00 -28.26 11.23
N LEU A 14 -33.92 -26.95 11.09
CA LEU A 14 -33.07 -26.27 10.11
C LEU A 14 -31.61 -26.32 10.60
N SER A 15 -30.82 -27.27 10.07
CA SER A 15 -29.40 -27.37 10.33
C SER A 15 -28.69 -26.25 9.56
N LEU A 16 -28.32 -25.16 10.22
CA LEU A 16 -27.42 -24.13 9.72
C LEU A 16 -26.02 -24.71 9.59
N LEU A 17 -25.66 -25.14 8.39
CA LEU A 17 -24.28 -25.41 8.00
C LEU A 17 -23.53 -24.08 7.96
N VAL A 18 -22.88 -23.72 9.07
CA VAL A 18 -21.90 -22.64 9.10
C VAL A 18 -20.69 -23.13 8.32
N SER A 19 -20.61 -22.73 7.04
CA SER A 19 -19.40 -22.88 6.25
C SER A 19 -18.32 -21.96 6.84
N VAL A 20 -17.44 -22.53 7.64
CA VAL A 20 -16.23 -21.88 8.11
C VAL A 20 -15.33 -21.75 6.89
N ASN A 21 -15.40 -20.59 6.21
CA ASN A 21 -14.38 -20.25 5.22
C ASN A 21 -13.03 -20.23 5.96
N PRO A 22 -12.03 -21.04 5.55
CA PRO A 22 -10.69 -20.88 6.08
C PRO A 22 -10.27 -19.45 5.74
N ALA A 23 -10.09 -18.61 6.76
CA ALA A 23 -9.49 -17.31 6.61
C ALA A 23 -8.16 -17.55 5.88
N LEU A 24 -8.05 -17.10 4.63
CA LEU A 24 -6.78 -17.04 3.92
C LEU A 24 -5.85 -16.27 4.85
N ALA A 25 -4.91 -16.97 5.48
CA ALA A 25 -3.89 -16.35 6.30
C ALA A 25 -3.22 -15.31 5.41
N ALA A 26 -3.44 -14.03 5.72
CA ALA A 26 -2.83 -12.95 4.97
C ALA A 26 -1.33 -13.21 5.01
N ALA A 27 -0.74 -13.49 3.84
CA ALA A 27 0.69 -13.75 3.74
C ALA A 27 1.41 -12.53 4.34
N ASN A 28 2.32 -12.77 5.29
CA ASN A 28 3.10 -11.69 5.88
C ASN A 28 3.74 -10.88 4.75
N PRO A 29 3.55 -9.55 4.72
CA PRO A 29 4.06 -8.73 3.64
C PRO A 29 5.58 -8.84 3.58
N LYS A 30 6.12 -9.20 2.42
CA LYS A 30 7.56 -9.32 2.21
C LYS A 30 8.20 -7.93 2.17
N PRO A 31 9.40 -7.77 2.75
CA PRO A 31 10.15 -6.51 2.66
C PRO A 31 10.51 -6.16 1.22
N LEU A 32 10.56 -4.86 0.93
CA LEU A 32 11.19 -4.33 -0.27
C LEU A 32 12.70 -4.53 -0.15
N PRO A 33 13.35 -5.24 -1.08
CA PRO A 33 14.77 -5.52 -1.01
C PRO A 33 15.60 -4.26 -1.33
N GLY A 34 16.76 -4.12 -0.69
CA GLY A 34 17.73 -3.05 -0.97
C GLY A 34 17.41 -1.67 -0.39
N VAL A 35 16.25 -1.47 0.27
CA VAL A 35 15.85 -0.17 0.83
C VAL A 35 15.50 -0.28 2.30
N THR A 36 16.06 0.62 3.13
CA THR A 36 15.75 0.75 4.55
C THR A 36 14.99 2.05 4.84
N ALA A 37 14.19 2.05 5.91
CA ALA A 37 13.49 3.26 6.34
C ALA A 37 14.47 4.36 6.77
N ALA A 38 15.60 4.00 7.39
CA ALA A 38 16.61 4.95 7.83
C ALA A 38 17.25 5.69 6.65
N GLU A 39 17.65 4.97 5.59
CA GLU A 39 18.20 5.58 4.38
C GLU A 39 17.19 6.47 3.68
N LEU A 40 15.93 6.01 3.57
CA LEU A 40 14.89 6.80 2.93
C LEU A 40 14.57 8.07 3.71
N THR A 41 14.40 7.98 5.03
CA THR A 41 14.14 9.16 5.87
C THR A 41 15.31 10.15 5.81
N THR A 42 16.57 9.69 5.93
CA THR A 42 17.76 10.55 5.79
C THR A 42 17.79 11.23 4.42
N ASN A 43 17.50 10.51 3.35
CA ASN A 43 17.44 11.08 2.00
C ASN A 43 16.35 12.15 1.86
N LEU A 44 15.20 11.96 2.48
CA LEU A 44 14.11 12.94 2.48
C LEU A 44 14.46 14.16 3.35
N GLU A 45 15.00 13.95 4.55
CA GLU A 45 15.41 15.03 5.47
C GLU A 45 16.51 15.92 4.87
N ASN A 46 17.49 15.34 4.17
CA ASN A 46 18.49 16.07 3.41
C ASN A 46 17.88 16.95 2.31
N ARG A 47 16.65 16.67 1.89
CA ARG A 47 15.85 17.47 0.95
C ARG A 47 14.82 18.35 1.63
N ARG A 48 15.02 18.65 2.92
CA ARG A 48 14.16 19.51 3.74
C ARG A 48 12.75 18.98 3.95
N TRP A 49 12.59 17.65 3.97
CA TRP A 49 11.36 17.03 4.45
C TRP A 49 11.39 16.91 5.97
N THR A 50 10.21 16.82 6.57
CA THR A 50 10.06 16.52 7.99
C THR A 50 9.46 15.13 8.12
N CYS A 51 10.19 14.21 8.79
CA CYS A 51 9.76 12.86 9.04
C CYS A 51 9.34 12.66 10.52
N SER A 52 8.28 11.89 10.76
CA SER A 52 7.90 11.48 12.11
C SER A 52 8.87 10.43 12.65
N LYS A 53 8.92 10.29 13.97
CA LYS A 53 9.53 9.09 14.58
C LYS A 53 8.73 7.86 14.15
N PRO A 54 9.36 6.66 14.07
CA PRO A 54 8.67 5.42 13.81
C PRO A 54 7.53 5.18 14.82
N GLN A 55 6.33 4.93 14.30
CA GLN A 55 5.15 4.63 15.11
C GLN A 55 4.81 3.16 14.91
N LYS A 56 4.84 2.38 16.00
CA LYS A 56 4.52 0.96 15.97
C LYS A 56 3.06 0.75 16.37
N ALA A 57 2.31 0.03 15.54
CA ALA A 57 0.96 -0.42 15.80
C ALA A 57 0.86 -1.92 15.47
N LYS A 58 0.72 -2.78 16.48
CA LYS A 58 0.77 -4.24 16.34
C LYS A 58 2.05 -4.68 15.60
N ASP A 59 1.90 -5.27 14.43
CA ASP A 59 3.00 -5.82 13.61
C ASP A 59 3.47 -4.85 12.51
N THR A 60 2.98 -3.61 12.53
CA THR A 60 3.31 -2.61 11.51
C THR A 60 4.03 -1.42 12.14
N THR A 61 5.10 -0.98 11.52
CA THR A 61 5.80 0.27 11.82
C THR A 61 5.53 1.25 10.69
N THR A 62 5.10 2.47 11.03
CA THR A 62 4.80 3.53 10.07
C THR A 62 5.68 4.75 10.35
N ILE A 63 6.24 5.34 9.29
CA ILE A 63 6.91 6.64 9.31
C ILE A 63 6.23 7.51 8.26
N ASN A 64 5.82 8.72 8.65
CA ASN A 64 5.24 9.70 7.75
C ASN A 64 6.20 10.86 7.56
N CYS A 65 6.49 11.18 6.30
CA CYS A 65 7.31 12.33 5.92
C CYS A 65 6.48 13.30 5.09
N SER A 66 6.67 14.59 5.29
CA SER A 66 5.98 15.65 4.54
C SER A 66 7.00 16.62 3.93
N SER A 67 6.75 17.03 2.68
CA SER A 67 7.53 18.11 2.06
C SER A 67 7.32 19.43 2.79
N LYS A 68 8.28 20.35 2.69
CA LYS A 68 8.22 21.66 3.36
C LYS A 68 6.97 22.45 2.98
N ASP A 69 6.56 22.39 1.73
CA ASP A 69 5.37 23.06 1.18
C ASP A 69 4.07 22.28 1.38
N LYS A 70 4.15 21.07 1.99
CA LYS A 70 3.04 20.14 2.24
C LYS A 70 2.26 19.71 0.98
N THR A 71 2.84 19.88 -0.21
CA THR A 71 2.24 19.43 -1.47
C THR A 71 2.49 17.95 -1.76
N ALA A 72 3.42 17.33 -1.00
CA ALA A 72 3.66 15.90 -1.06
C ALA A 72 3.86 15.31 0.34
N ASN A 73 3.48 14.04 0.49
CA ASN A 73 3.80 13.24 1.66
C ASN A 73 4.22 11.82 1.25
N VAL A 74 5.03 11.19 2.10
CA VAL A 74 5.48 9.81 1.96
C VAL A 74 5.10 9.06 3.23
N ALA A 75 4.32 7.98 3.08
CA ALA A 75 4.11 7.00 4.13
C ALA A 75 4.98 5.77 3.86
N ILE A 76 5.81 5.41 4.84
CA ILE A 76 6.70 4.26 4.81
C ILE A 76 6.12 3.23 5.78
N LEU A 77 5.75 2.06 5.29
CA LEU A 77 5.25 0.97 6.10
C LEU A 77 6.26 -0.18 6.12
N GLY A 78 6.39 -0.80 7.27
CA GLY A 78 7.27 -1.96 7.45
C GLY A 78 6.86 -2.81 8.64
N THR A 79 7.44 -3.99 8.77
CA THR A 79 7.32 -4.82 9.98
C THR A 79 8.22 -4.28 11.10
N THR A 80 9.30 -3.61 10.73
CA THR A 80 10.22 -2.88 11.61
C THR A 80 10.71 -1.62 10.91
N ALA A 81 11.43 -0.75 11.63
CA ALA A 81 12.09 0.41 11.02
C ALA A 81 13.18 0.06 9.98
N LYS A 82 13.60 -1.22 9.91
CA LYS A 82 14.58 -1.70 8.91
C LYS A 82 13.89 -2.36 7.70
N ASN A 83 12.76 -3.02 7.90
CA ASN A 83 12.08 -3.84 6.89
C ASN A 83 10.88 -3.10 6.32
N ILE A 84 11.09 -2.30 5.29
CA ILE A 84 10.01 -1.63 4.57
C ILE A 84 9.26 -2.66 3.72
N THR A 85 7.93 -2.71 3.86
CA THR A 85 7.05 -3.56 3.02
C THR A 85 6.37 -2.77 1.92
N SER A 86 6.14 -1.48 2.15
CA SER A 86 5.61 -0.58 1.12
C SER A 86 5.97 0.88 1.38
N MET A 87 5.96 1.65 0.31
CA MET A 87 6.10 3.10 0.31
C MET A 87 4.94 3.70 -0.49
N THR A 88 4.29 4.71 0.06
CA THR A 88 3.22 5.44 -0.64
C THR A 88 3.56 6.92 -0.68
N VAL A 89 3.59 7.48 -1.88
CA VAL A 89 3.87 8.90 -2.14
C VAL A 89 2.63 9.57 -2.68
N ASN A 90 2.08 10.52 -1.94
CA ASN A 90 0.97 11.34 -2.41
C ASN A 90 1.51 12.69 -2.89
N SER A 91 1.05 13.12 -4.04
CA SER A 91 1.37 14.42 -4.65
C SER A 91 0.07 15.13 -5.02
N THR A 92 -0.11 16.35 -4.52
CA THR A 92 -1.36 17.12 -4.69
C THR A 92 -1.26 18.15 -5.81
N THR A 93 -0.05 18.41 -6.33
CA THR A 93 0.22 19.37 -7.40
C THR A 93 1.11 18.76 -8.47
N ARG A 94 1.11 19.32 -9.68
CA ARG A 94 2.02 18.87 -10.75
C ARG A 94 3.49 19.11 -10.42
N ILE A 95 3.79 20.18 -9.67
CA ILE A 95 5.16 20.48 -9.22
C ILE A 95 5.67 19.38 -8.29
N SER A 96 4.82 18.88 -7.40
CA SER A 96 5.17 17.81 -6.47
C SER A 96 5.36 16.43 -7.14
N TYR A 97 5.04 16.25 -8.44
CA TYR A 97 5.31 15.01 -9.19
C TYR A 97 6.81 14.69 -9.32
N GLY A 98 7.69 15.63 -9.04
CA GLY A 98 9.12 15.37 -8.86
C GLY A 98 9.40 14.31 -7.78
N TRP A 99 8.59 14.24 -6.73
CA TRP A 99 8.80 13.34 -5.60
C TRP A 99 8.54 11.87 -5.92
N PRO A 100 7.37 11.46 -6.51
CA PRO A 100 7.20 10.09 -6.98
C PRO A 100 8.27 9.65 -7.98
N ARG A 101 8.73 10.56 -8.88
CA ARG A 101 9.82 10.27 -9.81
C ARG A 101 11.14 10.01 -9.08
N PHE A 102 11.46 10.82 -8.06
CA PHE A 102 12.63 10.62 -7.21
C PHE A 102 12.55 9.30 -6.45
N ILE A 103 11.42 9.00 -5.82
CA ILE A 103 11.24 7.74 -5.07
C ILE A 103 11.37 6.52 -6.00
N ALA A 104 10.98 6.63 -7.26
CA ALA A 104 11.15 5.57 -8.25
C ALA A 104 12.62 5.31 -8.65
N THR A 105 13.56 6.19 -8.29
CA THR A 105 15.01 6.00 -8.51
C THR A 105 15.74 5.39 -7.32
N LEU A 106 15.04 5.04 -6.26
CA LEU A 106 15.66 4.37 -5.10
C LEU A 106 16.26 3.03 -5.52
N PRO A 107 17.38 2.62 -4.90
CA PRO A 107 18.07 1.38 -5.22
C PRO A 107 17.31 0.17 -4.64
N ILE A 108 16.16 -0.17 -5.26
CA ILE A 108 15.40 -1.35 -4.91
C ILE A 108 15.97 -2.53 -5.72
N ASP A 109 16.42 -3.59 -5.04
CA ASP A 109 17.01 -4.74 -5.71
C ASP A 109 16.02 -5.37 -6.71
N GLY A 110 16.51 -5.66 -7.90
CA GLY A 110 15.72 -6.21 -9.01
C GLY A 110 14.87 -5.19 -9.78
N VAL A 111 14.99 -3.88 -9.45
CA VAL A 111 14.33 -2.79 -10.16
C VAL A 111 15.40 -1.94 -10.89
N ASP A 112 15.29 -1.81 -12.20
CA ASP A 112 16.08 -0.81 -12.93
C ASP A 112 15.54 0.60 -12.69
N PRO A 113 16.30 1.50 -12.00
CA PRO A 113 15.80 2.81 -11.60
C PRO A 113 15.38 3.69 -12.78
N ALA A 114 16.10 3.61 -13.91
CA ALA A 114 15.80 4.41 -15.09
C ALA A 114 14.46 4.00 -15.72
N SER A 115 14.23 2.70 -15.86
CA SER A 115 12.95 2.15 -16.36
C SER A 115 11.79 2.46 -15.43
N ALA A 116 12.00 2.35 -14.10
CA ALA A 116 11.00 2.68 -13.11
C ALA A 116 10.62 4.17 -13.16
N GLN A 117 11.61 5.06 -13.18
CA GLN A 117 11.40 6.51 -13.30
C GLN A 117 10.67 6.89 -14.59
N LYS A 118 11.07 6.31 -15.73
CA LYS A 118 10.41 6.55 -17.03
C LYS A 118 8.95 6.13 -16.97
N TRP A 119 8.66 4.94 -16.42
CA TRP A 119 7.29 4.46 -16.30
C TRP A 119 6.46 5.34 -15.35
N VAL A 120 6.97 5.68 -14.16
CA VAL A 120 6.28 6.57 -13.22
C VAL A 120 5.99 7.93 -13.85
N THR A 121 6.93 8.49 -14.61
CA THR A 121 6.73 9.77 -15.33
C THR A 121 5.53 9.69 -16.28
N THR A 122 5.40 8.61 -17.04
CA THR A 122 4.27 8.37 -17.95
C THR A 122 2.97 8.15 -17.16
N ALA A 123 3.03 7.31 -16.11
CA ALA A 123 1.87 6.97 -15.28
C ALA A 123 1.27 8.17 -14.55
N LEU A 124 2.09 9.12 -14.09
CA LEU A 124 1.61 10.36 -13.45
C LEU A 124 0.82 11.26 -14.39
N SER A 125 1.04 11.14 -15.69
CA SER A 125 0.32 11.89 -16.74
C SER A 125 -0.86 11.12 -17.33
N ALA A 126 -1.04 9.85 -16.95
CA ALA A 126 -2.13 9.01 -17.45
C ALA A 126 -3.51 9.53 -16.99
N LYS A 127 -4.54 9.17 -17.76
CA LYS A 127 -5.96 9.48 -17.44
C LYS A 127 -6.63 8.39 -16.63
N THR A 128 -5.99 7.26 -16.41
CA THR A 128 -6.47 6.11 -15.65
C THR A 128 -5.41 5.64 -14.68
N SER A 129 -5.84 5.07 -13.56
CA SER A 129 -4.94 4.40 -12.62
C SER A 129 -4.26 3.23 -13.32
N THR A 130 -2.98 3.01 -13.03
CA THR A 130 -2.17 2.00 -13.71
C THR A 130 -1.15 1.38 -12.77
N SER A 131 -0.72 0.15 -13.08
CA SER A 131 0.33 -0.52 -12.31
C SER A 131 1.28 -1.27 -13.24
N LYS A 132 2.52 -1.51 -12.77
CA LYS A 132 3.55 -2.28 -13.46
C LYS A 132 4.38 -3.06 -12.47
N MET A 133 4.80 -4.24 -12.87
CA MET A 133 5.77 -5.06 -12.16
C MET A 133 7.18 -4.77 -12.67
N PHE A 134 8.13 -4.65 -11.75
CA PHE A 134 9.57 -4.64 -11.99
C PHE A 134 10.15 -5.77 -11.12
N GLY A 135 10.41 -6.92 -11.74
CA GLY A 135 10.70 -8.14 -10.98
C GLY A 135 9.57 -8.48 -10.01
N ASP A 136 9.90 -8.57 -8.73
CA ASP A 136 8.95 -8.88 -7.65
C ASP A 136 8.34 -7.63 -6.99
N VAL A 137 8.64 -6.44 -7.51
CA VAL A 137 8.17 -5.16 -6.97
C VAL A 137 7.08 -4.57 -7.85
N LYS A 138 5.94 -4.25 -7.23
CA LYS A 138 4.80 -3.61 -7.89
C LYS A 138 4.85 -2.11 -7.68
N PHE A 139 4.78 -1.37 -8.77
CA PHE A 139 4.55 0.06 -8.80
C PHE A 139 3.09 0.30 -9.22
N SER A 140 2.37 1.12 -8.49
CA SER A 140 0.98 1.47 -8.80
C SER A 140 0.79 2.97 -8.68
N VAL A 141 0.24 3.60 -9.73
CA VAL A 141 -0.16 5.01 -9.69
C VAL A 141 -1.67 5.08 -9.72
N VAL A 142 -2.24 5.65 -8.67
CA VAL A 142 -3.69 5.85 -8.52
C VAL A 142 -4.01 7.34 -8.68
N LEU A 143 -5.08 7.61 -9.42
CA LEU A 143 -5.61 8.95 -9.59
C LEU A 143 -6.40 9.36 -8.35
N GLY A 144 -6.06 10.51 -7.79
CA GLY A 144 -6.89 11.20 -6.80
C GLY A 144 -7.82 12.23 -7.42
N SER A 145 -8.40 13.09 -6.62
CA SER A 145 -9.23 14.19 -7.08
C SER A 145 -8.41 15.19 -7.90
N GLY A 146 -8.90 15.55 -9.07
CA GLY A 146 -8.23 16.50 -9.96
C GLY A 146 -6.86 16.03 -10.41
N ILE A 147 -5.83 16.78 -10.02
CA ILE A 147 -4.43 16.48 -10.39
C ILE A 147 -3.68 15.67 -9.33
N ALA A 148 -4.29 15.31 -8.21
CA ALA A 148 -3.64 14.51 -7.19
C ALA A 148 -3.26 13.12 -7.71
N ARG A 149 -2.09 12.62 -7.33
CA ARG A 149 -1.57 11.30 -7.71
C ARG A 149 -0.93 10.62 -6.51
N THR A 150 -1.17 9.32 -6.42
CA THR A 150 -0.57 8.45 -5.40
C THR A 150 0.25 7.37 -6.07
N LEU A 151 1.56 7.36 -5.83
CA LEU A 151 2.43 6.25 -6.19
C LEU A 151 2.56 5.32 -4.99
N THR A 152 2.29 4.04 -5.16
CA THR A 152 2.58 3.00 -4.18
C THR A 152 3.60 2.03 -4.77
N ILE A 153 4.63 1.70 -3.98
CA ILE A 153 5.65 0.71 -4.29
C ILE A 153 5.57 -0.35 -3.20
N SER A 154 5.37 -1.60 -3.57
CA SER A 154 5.26 -2.73 -2.64
C SER A 154 5.83 -4.00 -3.26
N HIS A 155 6.08 -5.02 -2.42
CA HIS A 155 6.34 -6.35 -2.94
C HIS A 155 5.07 -6.93 -3.60
N LYS A 156 5.21 -7.82 -4.60
CA LYS A 156 4.08 -8.41 -5.35
C LYS A 156 3.03 -9.14 -4.49
N ASN A 157 3.44 -9.61 -3.33
CA ASN A 157 2.62 -10.38 -2.38
C ASN A 157 2.14 -9.52 -1.20
N THR A 158 2.01 -8.21 -1.39
CA THR A 158 1.52 -7.27 -0.36
C THR A 158 0.15 -6.78 -0.71
#